data_78c1ef56274a5fa7e456629e974237b6
#
_entry.id   78c1ef56274a5fa7e456629e974237b6
#
_cell.length_a   1.000
_cell.length_b   1.000
_cell.length_c   1.000
_cell.angle_alpha   90.00
_cell.angle_beta   90.00
_cell.angle_gamma   90.00
#
_symmetry.space_group_name_H-M   'P 1'
#
loop_
_entity.id
_entity.type
_entity.pdbx_description
1 polymer ?
#
loop_
_entity_poly.entity_id
_entity_poly.type
_entity_poly.pdbx_seq_one_letter_code
_entity_poly.pdbx_strand_id
1 'polypeptide(L)'
;MKKYILKAFMLVALGAGMTSCGDTFLETDYYSGIDTEDALTSISKISTALNGTYYNLYHYSFAGNYAINIGDIPTDLSYWNGKTGHFDGIYTFTIVDTDTYLNSIWEYGYKVADNAARIIEAIPALYESATEEEKAELELYLAEAYSLRGYAQLMLTNIFCHQIKVNGTDFSSEPGIVVINTPIPAFEKVSRSTIGQSYEAVLSDFNNAITHFDTAGGDRGQLQYFGKAAVYGLLARTYLYMENWDAAMSNAQNALNAADISTLTYGNDNYKALYNSETSNTESMFALAITASQNWSANSSGTLWSSYNYSPSPKLQALYGENDCRTSIFAWDSKSTPEVPIFKGGKFSHFSSGNPAYATNYIVNAPEMFLIIAEANLYSPNGTINNAQKALLTVAKRNSDITSIGDLPSTKENLMSFIKDERARELFQEGLRLYDLRRWDEMAEVNATQAPNISFVYTNYKISNLVFPIPSAEVNTGYGVAQNENWSSTLPQRN
;
A
#
# COMPACT_ATOMS: atom_id res chain seq x y z
N MET A 1 -7.43 72.87 41.54
CA MET A 1 -7.20 71.58 42.22
C MET A 1 -7.79 70.40 41.46
N LYS A 2 -8.99 70.38 40.94
CA LYS A 2 -9.58 69.22 40.22
C LYS A 2 -8.85 68.77 38.94
N LYS A 3 -8.17 69.69 38.19
CA LYS A 3 -7.43 69.34 36.97
C LYS A 3 -6.10 68.62 37.21
N TYR A 4 -5.50 68.81 38.38
CA TYR A 4 -4.22 68.14 38.72
C TYR A 4 -4.44 66.75 39.33
N ILE A 5 -5.57 66.52 40.00
CA ILE A 5 -6.00 65.21 40.53
C ILE A 5 -6.29 64.25 39.40
N LEU A 6 -6.95 64.74 38.32
CA LEU A 6 -7.27 63.91 37.15
C LEU A 6 -6.03 63.46 36.35
N LYS A 7 -5.00 64.33 36.28
CA LYS A 7 -3.74 64.03 35.64
C LYS A 7 -2.90 63.06 36.47
N ALA A 8 -2.92 63.15 37.81
CA ALA A 8 -2.24 62.22 38.69
C ALA A 8 -2.91 60.81 38.62
N PHE A 9 -4.24 60.73 38.54
CA PHE A 9 -4.93 59.44 38.35
C PHE A 9 -4.65 58.80 36.98
N MET A 10 -4.51 59.60 35.93
CA MET A 10 -4.16 59.10 34.60
C MET A 10 -2.70 58.57 34.52
N LEU A 11 -1.76 59.17 35.24
CA LEU A 11 -0.35 58.72 35.31
C LEU A 11 -0.23 57.42 36.14
N VAL A 12 -0.98 57.25 37.20
CA VAL A 12 -1.00 56.04 38.02
C VAL A 12 -1.68 54.89 37.28
N ALA A 13 -2.72 55.15 36.47
CA ALA A 13 -3.36 54.15 35.62
C ALA A 13 -2.47 53.69 34.45
N LEU A 14 -1.56 54.51 33.91
CA LEU A 14 -0.58 54.12 32.91
C LEU A 14 0.61 53.36 33.51
N GLY A 15 0.96 53.55 34.77
CA GLY A 15 2.03 52.85 35.45
C GLY A 15 1.68 51.47 35.97
N ALA A 16 0.37 51.20 36.16
CA ALA A 16 -0.12 49.88 36.62
C ALA A 16 -0.34 48.86 35.47
N GLY A 17 -0.21 49.30 34.21
CA GLY A 17 -0.38 48.47 33.02
C GLY A 17 0.87 47.77 32.48
N MET A 18 2.05 47.99 33.09
CA MET A 18 3.30 47.46 32.55
C MET A 18 3.95 46.34 33.41
N THR A 19 3.26 45.74 34.35
CA THR A 19 3.82 44.67 35.18
C THR A 19 2.99 43.37 35.08
N SER A 20 2.42 43.08 33.90
CA SER A 20 1.72 41.80 33.66
C SER A 20 2.10 41.24 32.32
N CYS A 21 3.36 40.90 32.17
CA CYS A 21 3.82 39.84 31.31
C CYS A 21 4.82 39.04 32.14
N GLY A 22 4.32 38.17 33.00
CA GLY A 22 5.14 37.11 33.54
C GLY A 22 5.44 36.12 32.40
N ASP A 23 6.63 35.58 32.38
CA ASP A 23 7.09 34.56 31.40
C ASP A 23 6.12 33.34 31.29
N THR A 24 5.27 33.13 32.25
CA THR A 24 4.22 32.10 32.28
C THR A 24 3.06 32.30 31.27
N PHE A 25 2.93 33.49 30.65
CA PHE A 25 1.86 33.67 29.61
C PHE A 25 2.27 33.08 28.25
N LEU A 26 3.55 32.75 28.04
CA LEU A 26 4.08 32.10 26.85
C LEU A 26 4.27 30.61 27.02
N GLU A 27 4.12 30.09 28.24
CA GLU A 27 4.05 28.66 28.52
C GLU A 27 2.60 28.19 28.39
N THR A 28 2.15 28.01 27.15
CA THR A 28 0.92 27.28 26.89
C THR A 28 1.22 25.79 26.98
N ASP A 29 0.87 25.17 28.10
CA ASP A 29 0.77 23.73 28.18
C ASP A 29 -0.13 23.25 27.04
N TYR A 30 0.40 22.40 26.17
CA TYR A 30 -0.34 21.84 25.05
C TYR A 30 -1.30 20.77 25.58
N TYR A 31 -2.51 21.19 26.02
CA TYR A 31 -3.53 20.32 26.62
C TYR A 31 -4.13 19.27 25.68
N SER A 32 -3.79 19.27 24.39
CA SER A 32 -4.32 18.33 23.40
C SER A 32 -3.30 17.33 22.85
N GLY A 33 -2.11 17.24 23.41
CA GLY A 33 -1.08 16.29 23.01
C GLY A 33 -0.22 15.84 24.20
N ILE A 34 0.45 14.72 24.05
CA ILE A 34 1.49 14.25 24.99
C ILE A 34 2.78 14.93 24.58
N ASP A 35 3.54 15.46 25.56
CA ASP A 35 4.88 16.00 25.29
C ASP A 35 5.74 14.90 24.64
N THR A 36 6.47 15.25 23.59
CA THR A 36 7.30 14.31 22.85
C THR A 36 8.36 13.63 23.73
N GLU A 37 8.86 14.31 24.75
CA GLU A 37 9.83 13.76 25.70
C GLU A 37 9.21 12.64 26.60
N ASP A 38 7.91 12.74 26.86
CA ASP A 38 7.18 11.78 27.70
C ASP A 38 6.41 10.71 26.90
N ALA A 39 6.32 10.86 25.57
CA ALA A 39 5.40 10.09 24.74
C ALA A 39 5.75 8.60 24.65
N LEU A 40 7.02 8.18 24.74
CA LEU A 40 7.50 6.83 24.48
C LEU A 40 8.34 6.24 25.64
N THR A 41 8.05 6.64 26.86
CA THR A 41 8.85 6.33 28.06
C THR A 41 8.42 5.06 28.81
N SER A 42 7.45 4.31 28.28
CA SER A 42 7.02 3.03 28.85
C SER A 42 6.46 2.09 27.80
N ILE A 43 6.46 0.79 28.08
CA ILE A 43 5.94 -0.27 27.20
C ILE A 43 4.48 0.01 26.81
N SER A 44 3.65 0.43 27.75
CA SER A 44 2.24 0.78 27.46
C SER A 44 2.11 1.98 26.51
N LYS A 45 2.99 2.98 26.60
CA LYS A 45 3.03 4.12 25.69
C LYS A 45 3.54 3.71 24.31
N ILE A 46 4.55 2.82 24.23
CA ILE A 46 5.01 2.21 22.97
C ILE A 46 3.86 1.47 22.29
N SER A 47 3.14 0.62 23.03
CA SER A 47 1.97 -0.11 22.53
C SER A 47 0.91 0.84 21.94
N THR A 48 0.62 1.93 22.65
CA THR A 48 -0.33 2.95 22.21
C THR A 48 0.13 3.66 20.93
N ALA A 49 1.42 4.04 20.85
CA ALA A 49 2.01 4.67 19.67
C ALA A 49 2.01 3.72 18.46
N LEU A 50 2.32 2.45 18.68
CA LEU A 50 2.29 1.42 17.65
C LEU A 50 0.86 1.24 17.09
N ASN A 51 -0.16 1.17 17.94
CA ASN A 51 -1.56 1.13 17.50
C ASN A 51 -1.95 2.40 16.73
N GLY A 52 -1.46 3.56 17.14
CA GLY A 52 -1.61 4.82 16.39
C GLY A 52 -0.94 4.79 15.01
N THR A 53 0.20 4.09 14.89
CA THR A 53 0.91 3.91 13.62
C THR A 53 0.14 2.96 12.69
N TYR A 54 -0.41 1.86 13.22
CA TYR A 54 -1.35 1.01 12.48
C TYR A 54 -2.61 1.77 12.05
N TYR A 55 -3.15 2.66 12.87
CA TYR A 55 -4.28 3.50 12.50
C TYR A 55 -3.95 4.42 11.31
N ASN A 56 -2.74 5.01 11.27
CA ASN A 56 -2.29 5.79 10.11
C ASN A 56 -2.11 4.92 8.86
N LEU A 57 -1.58 3.70 9.00
CA LEU A 57 -1.52 2.74 7.89
C LEU A 57 -2.93 2.39 7.38
N TYR A 58 -3.85 2.10 8.28
CA TYR A 58 -5.24 1.75 8.02
C TYR A 58 -6.04 2.92 7.42
N HIS A 59 -5.60 4.18 7.56
CA HIS A 59 -6.35 5.33 7.10
C HIS A 59 -6.62 5.29 5.60
N TYR A 60 -7.83 5.74 5.17
CA TYR A 60 -8.22 5.72 3.75
C TYR A 60 -7.28 6.54 2.86
N SER A 61 -6.63 7.55 3.40
CA SER A 61 -5.61 8.35 2.70
C SER A 61 -4.35 7.54 2.35
N PHE A 62 -4.16 6.36 2.93
CA PHE A 62 -3.04 5.49 2.65
C PHE A 62 -3.53 4.07 2.28
N ALA A 63 -3.12 3.03 3.01
CA ALA A 63 -3.40 1.65 2.65
C ALA A 63 -4.87 1.24 2.88
N GLY A 64 -5.67 2.03 3.60
CA GLY A 64 -7.11 1.82 3.73
C GLY A 64 -7.91 2.07 2.45
N ASN A 65 -7.36 2.83 1.49
CA ASN A 65 -7.95 3.03 0.17
C ASN A 65 -6.92 3.53 -0.87
N TYR A 66 -6.45 4.80 -0.74
CA TYR A 66 -5.83 5.51 -1.86
C TYR A 66 -4.56 4.83 -2.38
N ALA A 67 -3.63 4.46 -1.52
CA ALA A 67 -2.37 3.85 -1.91
C ALA A 67 -2.52 2.45 -2.52
N ILE A 68 -3.59 1.73 -2.18
CA ILE A 68 -3.88 0.43 -2.79
C ILE A 68 -4.54 0.63 -4.16
N ASN A 69 -5.60 1.44 -4.21
CA ASN A 69 -6.38 1.58 -5.43
C ASN A 69 -5.63 2.32 -6.57
N ILE A 70 -4.62 3.14 -6.25
CA ILE A 70 -3.75 3.74 -7.28
C ILE A 70 -2.96 2.67 -8.07
N GLY A 71 -2.77 1.49 -7.51
CA GLY A 71 -2.11 0.37 -8.18
C GLY A 71 -3.00 -0.37 -9.20
N ASP A 72 -4.32 -0.19 -9.15
CA ASP A 72 -5.25 -0.87 -10.06
C ASP A 72 -6.09 0.08 -10.92
N ILE A 73 -6.52 1.22 -10.38
CA ILE A 73 -7.42 2.15 -11.06
C ILE A 73 -6.84 2.66 -12.41
N PRO A 74 -5.60 3.17 -12.50
CA PRO A 74 -5.05 3.66 -13.75
C PRO A 74 -4.47 2.54 -14.62
N THR A 75 -5.11 1.36 -14.66
CA THR A 75 -4.59 0.18 -15.37
C THR A 75 -5.63 -0.45 -16.29
N ASP A 76 -5.19 -1.44 -17.03
CA ASP A 76 -6.03 -2.24 -17.95
C ASP A 76 -7.05 -3.14 -17.23
N LEU A 77 -7.01 -3.25 -15.90
CA LEU A 77 -7.96 -4.05 -15.13
C LEU A 77 -9.24 -3.30 -14.75
N SER A 78 -9.23 -1.99 -14.77
CA SER A 78 -10.31 -1.14 -14.28
C SER A 78 -11.09 -0.50 -15.40
N TYR A 79 -12.37 -0.33 -15.18
CA TYR A 79 -13.26 0.47 -16.00
C TYR A 79 -14.05 1.43 -15.10
N TRP A 80 -14.05 2.72 -15.47
CA TRP A 80 -14.85 3.74 -14.82
C TRP A 80 -16.00 4.17 -15.74
N ASN A 81 -17.25 4.14 -15.23
CA ASN A 81 -18.42 4.44 -16.05
C ASN A 81 -18.72 5.94 -16.21
N GLY A 82 -17.86 6.83 -15.72
CA GLY A 82 -17.97 8.28 -15.92
C GLY A 82 -19.03 8.99 -15.08
N LYS A 83 -19.63 8.35 -14.07
CA LYS A 83 -20.75 8.91 -13.31
C LYS A 83 -20.38 9.66 -12.03
N THR A 84 -19.15 9.55 -11.57
CA THR A 84 -18.67 10.20 -10.33
C THR A 84 -17.30 10.79 -10.55
N GLY A 85 -16.88 11.72 -9.70
CA GLY A 85 -15.57 12.37 -9.77
C GLY A 85 -14.53 11.82 -8.80
N HIS A 86 -14.74 10.65 -8.19
CA HIS A 86 -13.76 10.05 -7.30
C HIS A 86 -12.70 9.28 -8.08
N PHE A 87 -11.41 9.57 -7.88
CA PHE A 87 -10.27 9.00 -8.61
C PHE A 87 -10.29 9.21 -10.13
N ASP A 88 -11.20 10.01 -10.66
CA ASP A 88 -11.33 10.25 -12.10
C ASP A 88 -10.07 10.87 -12.72
N GLY A 89 -9.40 11.79 -12.02
CA GLY A 89 -8.12 12.36 -12.42
C GLY A 89 -7.00 11.32 -12.51
N ILE A 90 -6.96 10.38 -11.56
CA ILE A 90 -6.00 9.26 -11.57
C ILE A 90 -6.31 8.32 -12.73
N TYR A 91 -7.57 7.93 -12.91
CA TYR A 91 -8.00 7.04 -14.00
C TYR A 91 -7.74 7.62 -15.39
N THR A 92 -8.00 8.92 -15.57
CA THR A 92 -7.85 9.62 -16.87
C THR A 92 -6.47 10.24 -17.07
N PHE A 93 -5.55 10.07 -16.11
CA PHE A 93 -4.22 10.69 -16.11
C PHE A 93 -4.26 12.23 -16.24
N THR A 94 -5.31 12.88 -15.75
CA THR A 94 -5.39 14.35 -15.62
C THR A 94 -4.78 14.81 -14.30
N ILE A 95 -3.59 14.31 -14.01
CA ILE A 95 -2.89 14.46 -12.73
C ILE A 95 -2.18 15.81 -12.70
N VAL A 96 -2.19 16.44 -11.54
CA VAL A 96 -1.44 17.67 -11.22
C VAL A 96 -0.68 17.48 -9.90
N ASP A 97 0.33 18.27 -9.65
CA ASP A 97 1.15 18.20 -8.42
C ASP A 97 0.41 18.70 -7.16
N THR A 98 -0.78 19.27 -7.34
CA THR A 98 -1.72 19.63 -6.26
C THR A 98 -2.82 18.58 -6.06
N ASP A 99 -2.70 17.40 -6.69
CA ASP A 99 -3.68 16.32 -6.55
C ASP A 99 -3.83 15.89 -5.09
N THR A 100 -5.08 15.85 -4.61
CA THR A 100 -5.38 15.58 -3.20
C THR A 100 -5.16 14.13 -2.80
N TYR A 101 -5.32 13.18 -3.73
CA TYR A 101 -5.04 11.75 -3.46
C TYR A 101 -3.55 11.52 -3.30
N LEU A 102 -2.73 12.06 -4.22
CA LEU A 102 -1.27 11.97 -4.15
C LEU A 102 -0.73 12.66 -2.90
N ASN A 103 -1.24 13.86 -2.58
CA ASN A 103 -0.85 14.57 -1.35
C ASN A 103 -1.18 13.73 -0.10
N SER A 104 -2.37 13.16 -0.03
CA SER A 104 -2.78 12.34 1.11
C SER A 104 -1.94 11.05 1.25
N ILE A 105 -1.63 10.38 0.15
CA ILE A 105 -0.76 9.19 0.15
C ILE A 105 0.65 9.55 0.68
N TRP A 106 1.23 10.65 0.19
CA TRP A 106 2.53 11.14 0.64
C TRP A 106 2.55 11.42 2.14
N GLU A 107 1.61 12.24 2.59
CA GLU A 107 1.49 12.66 3.99
C GLU A 107 1.35 11.46 4.94
N TYR A 108 0.40 10.56 4.66
CA TYR A 108 0.15 9.41 5.53
C TYR A 108 1.24 8.34 5.44
N GLY A 109 1.85 8.14 4.28
CA GLY A 109 3.00 7.27 4.13
C GLY A 109 4.16 7.70 5.01
N TYR A 110 4.48 9.01 5.01
CA TYR A 110 5.52 9.56 5.90
C TYR A 110 5.11 9.59 7.38
N LYS A 111 3.83 9.79 7.70
CA LYS A 111 3.35 9.64 9.09
C LYS A 111 3.59 8.22 9.63
N VAL A 112 3.34 7.20 8.83
CA VAL A 112 3.62 5.81 9.22
C VAL A 112 5.12 5.61 9.39
N ALA A 113 5.94 6.06 8.45
CA ALA A 113 7.39 5.86 8.48
C ALA A 113 8.05 6.59 9.67
N ASP A 114 7.68 7.85 9.93
CA ASP A 114 8.24 8.64 11.03
C ASP A 114 7.78 8.13 12.41
N ASN A 115 6.50 7.81 12.58
CA ASN A 115 6.02 7.24 13.83
C ASN A 115 6.69 5.90 14.15
N ALA A 116 6.87 5.04 13.16
CA ALA A 116 7.60 3.79 13.32
C ALA A 116 9.09 4.03 13.67
N ALA A 117 9.74 5.02 13.06
CA ALA A 117 11.12 5.38 13.37
C ALA A 117 11.26 5.85 14.83
N ARG A 118 10.32 6.65 15.33
CA ARG A 118 10.29 7.09 16.75
C ARG A 118 10.14 5.92 17.72
N ILE A 119 9.30 4.95 17.40
CA ILE A 119 9.12 3.73 18.21
C ILE A 119 10.43 2.94 18.23
N ILE A 120 11.06 2.74 17.07
CA ILE A 120 12.34 2.01 16.94
C ILE A 120 13.44 2.70 17.76
N GLU A 121 13.51 4.03 17.73
CA GLU A 121 14.51 4.81 18.48
C GLU A 121 14.29 4.75 20.01
N ALA A 122 13.03 4.72 20.45
CA ALA A 122 12.69 4.79 21.88
C ALA A 122 12.86 3.46 22.63
N ILE A 123 12.60 2.33 21.98
CA ILE A 123 12.57 1.01 22.62
C ILE A 123 13.88 0.62 23.30
N PRO A 124 15.10 0.84 22.73
CA PRO A 124 16.35 0.46 23.37
C PRO A 124 16.55 0.99 24.80
N ALA A 125 16.04 2.18 25.11
CA ALA A 125 16.13 2.76 26.44
C ALA A 125 15.30 2.02 27.51
N LEU A 126 14.30 1.24 27.11
CA LEU A 126 13.41 0.50 28.01
C LEU A 126 13.97 -0.86 28.42
N TYR A 127 14.98 -1.39 27.70
CA TYR A 127 15.51 -2.74 27.97
C TYR A 127 16.17 -2.90 29.33
N GLU A 128 16.84 -1.86 29.84
CA GLU A 128 17.58 -1.94 31.12
C GLU A 128 16.67 -2.24 32.32
N SER A 129 15.42 -1.77 32.27
CA SER A 129 14.44 -1.93 33.35
C SER A 129 13.40 -3.03 33.08
N ALA A 130 13.41 -3.62 31.88
CA ALA A 130 12.41 -4.59 31.45
C ALA A 130 12.71 -6.01 31.95
N THR A 131 11.67 -6.74 32.35
CA THR A 131 11.71 -8.19 32.57
C THR A 131 11.92 -8.95 31.28
N GLU A 132 12.22 -10.25 31.33
CA GLU A 132 12.39 -11.06 30.09
C GLU A 132 11.09 -11.15 29.26
N GLU A 133 9.93 -11.18 29.91
CA GLU A 133 8.63 -11.14 29.22
C GLU A 133 8.39 -9.79 28.53
N GLU A 134 8.70 -8.70 29.22
CA GLU A 134 8.62 -7.35 28.66
C GLU A 134 9.63 -7.12 27.52
N LYS A 135 10.81 -7.73 27.59
CA LYS A 135 11.78 -7.70 26.47
C LYS A 135 11.24 -8.41 25.25
N ALA A 136 10.60 -9.58 25.41
CA ALA A 136 9.97 -10.27 24.29
C ALA A 136 8.83 -9.44 23.67
N GLU A 137 8.06 -8.71 24.49
CA GLU A 137 7.05 -7.77 24.01
C GLU A 137 7.68 -6.58 23.27
N LEU A 138 8.77 -6.01 23.76
CA LEU A 138 9.51 -4.94 23.08
C LEU A 138 10.10 -5.40 21.75
N GLU A 139 10.61 -6.64 21.67
CA GLU A 139 11.08 -7.24 20.42
C GLU A 139 9.94 -7.38 19.39
N LEU A 140 8.75 -7.82 19.85
CA LEU A 140 7.57 -7.87 19.00
C LEU A 140 7.19 -6.48 18.45
N TYR A 141 7.23 -5.45 19.30
CA TYR A 141 6.94 -4.07 18.88
C TYR A 141 7.98 -3.51 17.92
N LEU A 142 9.27 -3.87 18.09
CA LEU A 142 10.32 -3.55 17.12
C LEU A 142 10.05 -4.22 15.78
N ALA A 143 9.72 -5.51 15.77
CA ALA A 143 9.42 -6.24 14.54
C ALA A 143 8.26 -5.59 13.77
N GLU A 144 7.20 -5.22 14.46
CA GLU A 144 6.05 -4.55 13.86
C GLU A 144 6.39 -3.12 13.38
N ALA A 145 7.17 -2.35 14.16
CA ALA A 145 7.58 -0.99 13.77
C ALA A 145 8.49 -0.99 12.52
N TYR A 146 9.46 -1.91 12.45
CA TYR A 146 10.26 -2.11 11.24
C TYR A 146 9.40 -2.53 10.04
N SER A 147 8.43 -3.43 10.24
CA SER A 147 7.49 -3.84 9.18
C SER A 147 6.67 -2.68 8.64
N LEU A 148 6.15 -1.83 9.53
CA LEU A 148 5.37 -0.64 9.19
C LEU A 148 6.21 0.38 8.41
N ARG A 149 7.44 0.66 8.86
CA ARG A 149 8.35 1.60 8.19
C ARG A 149 8.75 1.09 6.82
N GLY A 150 9.18 -0.16 6.73
CA GLY A 150 9.54 -0.80 5.47
C GLY A 150 8.39 -0.81 4.46
N TYR A 151 7.16 -1.15 4.90
CA TYR A 151 6.00 -1.14 4.02
C TYR A 151 5.65 0.28 3.54
N ALA A 152 5.65 1.27 4.44
CA ALA A 152 5.35 2.65 4.06
C ALA A 152 6.38 3.19 3.05
N GLN A 153 7.67 2.94 3.26
CA GLN A 153 8.74 3.35 2.35
C GLN A 153 8.67 2.62 1.01
N LEU A 154 8.32 1.33 1.00
CA LEU A 154 8.10 0.56 -0.24
C LEU A 154 6.95 1.16 -1.06
N MET A 155 5.82 1.46 -0.43
CA MET A 155 4.67 2.05 -1.12
C MET A 155 4.98 3.45 -1.66
N LEU A 156 5.62 4.31 -0.87
CA LEU A 156 6.05 5.64 -1.31
C LEU A 156 6.99 5.55 -2.51
N THR A 157 7.97 4.63 -2.47
CA THR A 157 8.91 4.43 -3.56
C THR A 157 8.20 3.95 -4.83
N ASN A 158 7.31 2.96 -4.71
CA ASN A 158 6.59 2.41 -5.85
C ASN A 158 5.65 3.43 -6.50
N ILE A 159 5.03 4.32 -5.72
CA ILE A 159 4.09 5.32 -6.24
C ILE A 159 4.82 6.53 -6.83
N PHE A 160 5.78 7.10 -6.12
CA PHE A 160 6.37 8.39 -6.46
C PHE A 160 7.70 8.31 -7.22
N CYS A 161 8.26 7.13 -7.43
CA CYS A 161 9.52 6.95 -8.15
C CYS A 161 9.35 6.14 -9.42
N HIS A 162 10.35 6.17 -10.28
CA HIS A 162 10.44 5.24 -11.40
C HIS A 162 10.54 3.80 -10.88
N GLN A 163 10.16 2.81 -11.69
CA GLN A 163 10.36 1.41 -11.33
C GLN A 163 11.85 1.11 -11.26
N ILE A 164 12.30 0.39 -10.21
CA ILE A 164 13.75 0.13 -10.01
C ILE A 164 14.37 -0.68 -11.14
N LYS A 165 13.61 -1.64 -11.68
CA LYS A 165 13.98 -2.40 -12.87
C LYS A 165 12.82 -2.51 -13.83
N VAL A 166 13.12 -2.38 -15.12
CA VAL A 166 12.15 -2.47 -16.20
C VAL A 166 12.72 -3.41 -17.25
N ASN A 167 12.21 -4.63 -17.31
CA ASN A 167 12.64 -5.67 -18.26
C ASN A 167 14.18 -5.77 -18.37
N GLY A 168 14.84 -5.88 -17.22
CA GLY A 168 16.29 -5.98 -17.08
C GLY A 168 17.05 -4.65 -17.05
N THR A 169 16.43 -3.53 -17.43
CA THR A 169 17.08 -2.21 -17.39
C THR A 169 17.04 -1.66 -15.95
N ASP A 170 18.18 -1.18 -15.47
CA ASP A 170 18.37 -0.70 -14.09
C ASP A 170 18.16 0.81 -14.00
N PHE A 171 17.28 1.23 -13.09
CA PHE A 171 16.98 2.62 -12.76
C PHE A 171 17.29 2.96 -11.29
N SER A 172 18.11 2.14 -10.62
CA SER A 172 18.44 2.30 -9.19
C SER A 172 19.13 3.62 -8.86
N SER A 173 19.77 4.27 -9.85
CA SER A 173 20.42 5.59 -9.69
C SER A 173 19.47 6.77 -9.79
N GLU A 174 18.22 6.56 -10.28
CA GLU A 174 17.24 7.62 -10.40
C GLU A 174 16.73 8.10 -9.02
N PRO A 175 16.10 9.30 -8.94
CA PRO A 175 15.62 9.85 -7.66
C PRO A 175 14.60 8.96 -6.97
N GLY A 176 14.92 8.55 -5.74
CA GLY A 176 14.08 7.77 -4.83
C GLY A 176 13.19 8.66 -3.94
N ILE A 177 12.95 8.20 -2.72
CA ILE A 177 12.20 8.93 -1.67
C ILE A 177 13.15 9.60 -0.68
N VAL A 178 12.61 10.39 0.25
CA VAL A 178 13.34 10.74 1.48
C VAL A 178 13.28 9.53 2.41
N VAL A 179 14.39 8.84 2.59
CA VAL A 179 14.45 7.64 3.45
C VAL A 179 14.41 8.05 4.92
N ILE A 180 13.50 7.45 5.68
CA ILE A 180 13.34 7.64 7.12
C ILE A 180 14.03 6.49 7.86
N ASN A 181 15.29 6.64 8.20
CA ASN A 181 16.01 5.68 9.06
C ASN A 181 15.89 6.03 10.54
N THR A 182 15.85 7.31 10.85
CA THR A 182 15.64 7.88 12.18
C THR A 182 14.59 8.98 12.08
N PRO A 183 13.93 9.37 13.18
CA PRO A 183 13.02 10.52 13.18
C PRO A 183 13.68 11.78 12.62
N ILE A 184 12.96 12.51 11.79
CA ILE A 184 13.46 13.78 11.25
C ILE A 184 13.00 14.92 12.16
N PRO A 185 13.93 15.73 12.71
CA PRO A 185 13.56 16.90 13.51
C PRO A 185 12.72 17.90 12.70
N ALA A 186 11.85 18.62 13.39
CA ALA A 186 11.07 19.69 12.75
C ALA A 186 12.00 20.71 12.09
N PHE A 187 11.64 21.14 10.88
CA PHE A 187 12.38 22.12 10.09
C PHE A 187 13.76 21.66 9.58
N GLU A 188 14.09 20.38 9.72
CA GLU A 188 15.32 19.81 9.17
C GLU A 188 15.27 19.79 7.64
N LYS A 189 16.41 20.11 7.01
CA LYS A 189 16.55 19.97 5.56
C LYS A 189 16.85 18.52 5.19
N VAL A 190 16.09 18.01 4.25
CA VAL A 190 16.22 16.63 3.76
C VAL A 190 16.52 16.62 2.26
N SER A 191 16.95 15.49 1.77
CA SER A 191 17.12 15.25 0.34
C SER A 191 16.57 13.87 -0.02
N ARG A 192 16.11 13.72 -1.24
CA ARG A 192 15.73 12.43 -1.77
C ARG A 192 16.97 11.54 -1.94
N SER A 193 16.84 10.30 -1.57
CA SER A 193 17.81 9.24 -1.86
C SER A 193 17.72 8.81 -3.33
N THR A 194 18.55 7.87 -3.75
CA THR A 194 18.30 7.15 -4.99
C THR A 194 17.23 6.07 -4.79
N ILE A 195 16.67 5.55 -5.89
CA ILE A 195 15.73 4.41 -5.83
C ILE A 195 16.43 3.19 -5.19
N GLY A 196 17.69 2.93 -5.57
CA GLY A 196 18.48 1.84 -4.99
C GLY A 196 18.59 1.96 -3.48
N GLN A 197 18.97 3.14 -2.97
CA GLN A 197 19.03 3.40 -1.52
C GLN A 197 17.68 3.28 -0.83
N SER A 198 16.59 3.67 -1.50
CA SER A 198 15.24 3.49 -0.97
C SER A 198 14.89 2.02 -0.81
N TYR A 199 15.20 1.19 -1.79
CA TYR A 199 15.01 -0.27 -1.72
C TYR A 199 15.93 -0.94 -0.69
N GLU A 200 17.18 -0.48 -0.55
CA GLU A 200 18.10 -0.96 0.49
C GLU A 200 17.54 -0.70 1.90
N ALA A 201 16.97 0.50 2.14
CA ALA A 201 16.33 0.82 3.41
C ALA A 201 15.11 -0.07 3.68
N VAL A 202 14.27 -0.31 2.67
CA VAL A 202 13.12 -1.22 2.75
C VAL A 202 13.57 -2.64 3.10
N LEU A 203 14.58 -3.17 2.40
CA LEU A 203 15.12 -4.51 2.68
C LEU A 203 15.74 -4.61 4.07
N SER A 204 16.45 -3.56 4.52
CA SER A 204 17.00 -3.49 5.87
C SER A 204 15.89 -3.56 6.93
N ASP A 205 14.82 -2.80 6.75
CA ASP A 205 13.68 -2.80 7.67
C ASP A 205 13.01 -4.17 7.75
N PHE A 206 12.73 -4.82 6.63
CA PHE A 206 12.09 -6.13 6.63
C PHE A 206 13.01 -7.23 7.22
N ASN A 207 14.32 -7.18 6.98
CA ASN A 207 15.24 -8.13 7.59
C ASN A 207 15.38 -7.92 9.10
N ASN A 208 15.39 -6.67 9.58
CA ASN A 208 15.32 -6.36 11.00
C ASN A 208 14.01 -6.87 11.61
N ALA A 209 12.88 -6.66 10.94
CA ALA A 209 11.58 -7.18 11.39
C ALA A 209 11.61 -8.70 11.60
N ILE A 210 12.15 -9.47 10.63
CA ILE A 210 12.30 -10.93 10.78
C ILE A 210 13.16 -11.29 11.99
N THR A 211 14.29 -10.60 12.18
CA THR A 211 15.20 -10.84 13.31
C THR A 211 14.49 -10.60 14.64
N HIS A 212 13.73 -9.52 14.75
CA HIS A 212 13.00 -9.18 15.96
C HIS A 212 11.82 -10.13 16.22
N PHE A 213 11.09 -10.59 15.18
CA PHE A 213 10.10 -11.66 15.34
C PHE A 213 10.72 -12.97 15.85
N ASP A 214 11.92 -13.32 15.38
CA ASP A 214 12.63 -14.52 15.87
C ASP A 214 13.04 -14.36 17.33
N THR A 215 13.51 -13.18 17.73
CA THR A 215 13.89 -12.88 19.11
C THR A 215 12.68 -12.83 20.04
N ALA A 216 11.55 -12.29 19.59
CA ALA A 216 10.28 -12.28 20.32
C ALA A 216 9.66 -13.67 20.52
N GLY A 217 10.11 -14.67 19.74
CA GLY A 217 9.57 -16.03 19.74
C GLY A 217 8.28 -16.19 18.93
N GLY A 218 7.89 -15.22 18.14
CA GLY A 218 6.72 -15.27 17.27
C GLY A 218 6.09 -13.91 16.98
N ASP A 219 4.90 -13.95 16.41
CA ASP A 219 4.05 -12.78 16.13
C ASP A 219 2.67 -12.91 16.80
N ARG A 220 1.76 -11.95 16.58
CA ARG A 220 0.43 -11.96 17.24
C ARG A 220 -0.52 -13.01 16.68
N GLY A 221 -0.22 -13.63 15.53
CA GLY A 221 -1.10 -14.58 14.85
C GLY A 221 -2.44 -13.98 14.39
N GLN A 222 -2.51 -12.67 14.20
CA GLN A 222 -3.72 -11.96 13.81
C GLN A 222 -3.50 -11.23 12.49
N LEU A 223 -4.44 -11.39 11.57
CA LEU A 223 -4.34 -10.92 10.18
C LEU A 223 -4.10 -9.40 10.03
N GLN A 224 -4.58 -8.60 10.99
CA GLN A 224 -4.48 -7.14 10.98
C GLN A 224 -3.17 -6.58 11.53
N TYR A 225 -2.29 -7.42 12.04
CA TYR A 225 -0.94 -7.04 12.46
C TYR A 225 0.10 -7.71 11.58
N PHE A 226 1.22 -7.05 11.36
CA PHE A 226 2.32 -7.68 10.66
C PHE A 226 2.81 -8.91 11.43
N GLY A 227 2.95 -10.00 10.70
CA GLY A 227 3.59 -11.21 11.17
C GLY A 227 4.72 -11.61 10.23
N LYS A 228 5.49 -12.62 10.65
CA LYS A 228 6.66 -13.10 9.92
C LYS A 228 6.35 -13.53 8.50
N ALA A 229 5.21 -14.19 8.28
CA ALA A 229 4.75 -14.60 6.95
C ALA A 229 4.54 -13.39 6.01
N ALA A 230 3.89 -12.34 6.52
CA ALA A 230 3.65 -11.12 5.76
C ALA A 230 4.95 -10.41 5.37
N VAL A 231 5.91 -10.33 6.29
CA VAL A 231 7.22 -9.70 6.02
C VAL A 231 8.02 -10.47 4.98
N TYR A 232 8.04 -11.80 5.03
CA TYR A 232 8.63 -12.61 3.97
C TYR A 232 7.93 -12.39 2.62
N GLY A 233 6.61 -12.26 2.60
CA GLY A 233 5.85 -11.92 1.39
C GLY A 233 6.23 -10.55 0.82
N LEU A 234 6.44 -9.55 1.66
CA LEU A 234 6.90 -8.22 1.25
C LEU A 234 8.36 -8.24 0.76
N LEU A 235 9.24 -9.03 1.38
CA LEU A 235 10.60 -9.29 0.87
C LEU A 235 10.54 -9.92 -0.52
N ALA A 236 9.69 -10.94 -0.71
CA ALA A 236 9.52 -11.59 -2.01
C ALA A 236 9.07 -10.61 -3.09
N ARG A 237 8.07 -9.76 -2.81
CA ARG A 237 7.59 -8.70 -3.70
C ARG A 237 8.68 -7.66 -4.00
N THR A 238 9.43 -7.23 -2.99
CA THR A 238 10.52 -6.28 -3.12
C THR A 238 11.61 -6.83 -4.05
N TYR A 239 12.04 -8.07 -3.83
CA TYR A 239 13.03 -8.73 -4.68
C TYR A 239 12.50 -9.03 -6.09
N LEU A 240 11.21 -9.30 -6.26
CA LEU A 240 10.57 -9.40 -7.58
C LEU A 240 10.71 -8.10 -8.37
N TYR A 241 10.46 -6.96 -7.75
CA TYR A 241 10.61 -5.64 -8.38
C TYR A 241 12.07 -5.32 -8.72
N MET A 242 13.01 -5.83 -7.93
CA MET A 242 14.45 -5.73 -8.18
C MET A 242 14.97 -6.75 -9.20
N GLU A 243 14.10 -7.63 -9.71
CA GLU A 243 14.48 -8.79 -10.57
C GLU A 243 15.56 -9.69 -9.93
N ASN A 244 15.60 -9.73 -8.60
CA ASN A 244 16.41 -10.70 -7.86
C ASN A 244 15.62 -11.99 -7.68
N TRP A 245 15.63 -12.81 -8.72
CA TRP A 245 14.74 -13.96 -8.87
C TRP A 245 14.93 -15.02 -7.80
N ASP A 246 16.18 -15.34 -7.42
CA ASP A 246 16.45 -16.34 -6.38
C ASP A 246 15.97 -15.89 -5.00
N ALA A 247 16.21 -14.62 -4.66
CA ALA A 247 15.75 -14.06 -3.40
C ALA A 247 14.22 -13.91 -3.37
N ALA A 248 13.60 -13.51 -4.49
CA ALA A 248 12.15 -13.44 -4.61
C ALA A 248 11.49 -14.81 -4.38
N MET A 249 11.99 -15.84 -5.05
CA MET A 249 11.50 -17.21 -4.92
C MET A 249 11.68 -17.76 -3.50
N SER A 250 12.86 -17.56 -2.91
CA SER A 250 13.17 -18.05 -1.56
C SER A 250 12.28 -17.39 -0.50
N ASN A 251 12.09 -16.06 -0.56
CA ASN A 251 11.26 -15.36 0.40
C ASN A 251 9.77 -15.68 0.20
N ALA A 252 9.29 -15.86 -1.04
CA ALA A 252 7.93 -16.33 -1.30
C ALA A 252 7.68 -17.71 -0.68
N GLN A 253 8.63 -18.63 -0.80
CA GLN A 253 8.53 -19.94 -0.14
C GLN A 253 8.56 -19.83 1.38
N ASN A 254 9.41 -18.94 1.94
CA ASN A 254 9.46 -18.68 3.38
C ASN A 254 8.14 -18.10 3.89
N ALA A 255 7.49 -17.22 3.13
CA ALA A 255 6.17 -16.67 3.47
C ALA A 255 5.11 -17.77 3.54
N LEU A 256 5.04 -18.65 2.53
CA LEU A 256 4.12 -19.78 2.51
C LEU A 256 4.37 -20.75 3.67
N ASN A 257 5.64 -21.05 3.96
CA ASN A 257 6.02 -21.94 5.07
C ASN A 257 5.66 -21.32 6.43
N ALA A 258 5.91 -20.02 6.62
CA ALA A 258 5.59 -19.33 7.87
C ALA A 258 4.07 -19.21 8.12
N ALA A 259 3.29 -19.16 7.04
CA ALA A 259 1.83 -19.17 7.09
C ALA A 259 1.20 -20.56 7.12
N ASP A 260 2.00 -21.64 6.99
CA ASP A 260 1.55 -23.02 6.82
C ASP A 260 0.55 -23.20 5.65
N ILE A 261 0.80 -22.50 4.53
CA ILE A 261 -0.04 -22.56 3.34
C ILE A 261 0.67 -23.31 2.21
N SER A 262 0.14 -24.48 1.87
CA SER A 262 0.67 -25.33 0.79
C SER A 262 -0.28 -25.47 -0.40
N THR A 263 -1.53 -25.06 -0.25
CA THR A 263 -2.58 -25.09 -1.28
C THR A 263 -3.51 -23.93 -1.14
N LEU A 264 -4.37 -23.71 -2.14
CA LEU A 264 -5.37 -22.65 -2.16
C LEU A 264 -6.78 -23.22 -2.12
N THR A 265 -7.75 -22.34 -1.95
CA THR A 265 -9.19 -22.65 -1.91
C THR A 265 -9.77 -22.69 -3.32
N TYR A 266 -10.52 -23.72 -3.66
CA TYR A 266 -11.13 -23.92 -4.97
C TYR A 266 -12.64 -24.07 -4.88
N GLY A 267 -13.31 -23.78 -6.00
CA GLY A 267 -14.77 -23.85 -6.13
C GLY A 267 -15.49 -22.58 -5.67
N ASN A 268 -16.62 -22.30 -6.27
CA ASN A 268 -17.33 -21.02 -6.16
C ASN A 268 -17.69 -20.65 -4.71
N ASP A 269 -18.29 -21.55 -3.97
CA ASP A 269 -18.77 -21.27 -2.61
C ASP A 269 -17.62 -21.09 -1.63
N ASN A 270 -16.58 -21.93 -1.78
CA ASN A 270 -15.38 -21.83 -0.95
C ASN A 270 -14.59 -20.54 -1.23
N TYR A 271 -14.48 -20.17 -2.53
CA TYR A 271 -13.81 -18.92 -2.90
C TYR A 271 -14.56 -17.68 -2.37
N LYS A 272 -15.88 -17.66 -2.46
CA LYS A 272 -16.70 -16.61 -1.83
C LYS A 272 -16.49 -16.53 -0.33
N ALA A 273 -16.34 -17.66 0.34
CA ALA A 273 -16.18 -17.72 1.79
C ALA A 273 -14.90 -17.02 2.26
N LEU A 274 -13.84 -16.94 1.44
CA LEU A 274 -12.62 -16.19 1.74
C LEU A 274 -12.89 -14.71 2.03
N TYR A 275 -13.92 -14.14 1.40
CA TYR A 275 -14.24 -12.70 1.46
C TYR A 275 -15.48 -12.40 2.32
N ASN A 276 -16.02 -13.39 3.06
CA ASN A 276 -17.19 -13.23 3.91
C ASN A 276 -16.86 -12.76 5.36
N SER A 277 -15.61 -12.74 5.73
CA SER A 277 -15.16 -12.35 7.07
C SER A 277 -14.29 -11.09 7.00
N GLU A 278 -14.49 -10.18 7.95
CA GLU A 278 -13.71 -8.95 8.09
C GLU A 278 -12.29 -9.23 8.58
N THR A 279 -12.10 -10.31 9.37
CA THR A 279 -10.87 -10.58 10.12
C THR A 279 -10.26 -11.94 9.84
N SER A 280 -10.84 -12.72 8.93
CA SER A 280 -10.39 -14.09 8.65
C SER A 280 -10.40 -14.35 7.15
N ASN A 281 -9.24 -14.69 6.61
CA ASN A 281 -9.06 -15.22 5.26
C ASN A 281 -7.87 -16.18 5.31
N THR A 282 -8.11 -17.46 4.99
CA THR A 282 -7.12 -18.53 5.14
C THR A 282 -5.95 -18.44 4.14
N GLU A 283 -6.03 -17.55 3.17
CA GLU A 283 -4.99 -17.33 2.16
C GLU A 283 -4.26 -16.00 2.35
N SER A 284 -4.70 -15.17 3.31
CA SER A 284 -4.08 -13.88 3.57
C SER A 284 -3.09 -13.96 4.73
N MET A 285 -1.96 -13.30 4.57
CA MET A 285 -0.90 -13.17 5.56
C MET A 285 -0.93 -11.80 6.25
N PHE A 286 -1.50 -10.78 5.57
CA PHE A 286 -1.72 -9.47 6.15
C PHE A 286 -2.87 -8.78 5.44
N ALA A 287 -3.83 -8.28 6.21
CA ALA A 287 -4.96 -7.52 5.69
C ALA A 287 -5.39 -6.41 6.66
N LEU A 288 -5.91 -5.34 6.12
CA LEU A 288 -6.48 -4.24 6.89
C LEU A 288 -7.96 -4.52 7.10
N ALA A 289 -8.30 -5.06 8.25
CA ALA A 289 -9.67 -5.44 8.61
C ALA A 289 -10.56 -4.19 8.75
N ILE A 290 -11.52 -4.05 7.84
CA ILE A 290 -12.49 -2.96 7.83
C ILE A 290 -13.81 -3.51 8.35
N THR A 291 -14.22 -3.06 9.53
CA THR A 291 -15.35 -3.61 10.29
C THR A 291 -16.53 -2.63 10.39
N ALA A 292 -17.67 -3.08 10.89
CA ALA A 292 -18.81 -2.23 11.15
C ALA A 292 -18.52 -1.07 12.12
N SER A 293 -17.63 -1.30 13.10
CA SER A 293 -17.23 -0.28 14.09
C SER A 293 -16.02 0.55 13.66
N GLN A 294 -15.22 0.05 12.71
CA GLN A 294 -14.01 0.70 12.21
C GLN A 294 -14.01 0.65 10.68
N ASN A 295 -14.58 1.65 10.05
CA ASN A 295 -14.63 1.77 8.60
C ASN A 295 -14.57 3.23 8.16
N TRP A 296 -14.32 3.43 6.88
CA TRP A 296 -14.17 4.75 6.28
C TRP A 296 -15.42 5.21 5.51
N SER A 297 -16.53 4.47 5.64
CA SER A 297 -17.82 4.82 5.00
C SER A 297 -17.63 5.12 3.49
N ALA A 298 -17.96 6.34 3.09
CA ALA A 298 -17.80 6.79 1.70
C ALA A 298 -16.36 6.73 1.16
N ASN A 299 -15.35 6.73 2.03
CA ASN A 299 -13.94 6.71 1.68
C ASN A 299 -13.32 5.30 1.70
N SER A 300 -14.11 4.22 1.85
CA SER A 300 -13.57 2.86 1.80
C SER A 300 -13.28 2.40 0.36
N SER A 301 -12.36 1.45 0.20
CA SER A 301 -12.09 0.79 -1.08
C SER A 301 -13.35 0.17 -1.69
N GLY A 302 -14.17 -0.51 -0.89
CA GLY A 302 -15.41 -1.12 -1.37
C GLY A 302 -16.41 -0.08 -1.88
N THR A 303 -16.52 1.09 -1.24
CA THR A 303 -17.35 2.19 -1.73
C THR A 303 -16.81 2.77 -3.03
N LEU A 304 -15.48 2.88 -3.19
CA LEU A 304 -14.86 3.33 -4.43
C LEU A 304 -15.27 2.43 -5.61
N TRP A 305 -15.16 1.12 -5.43
CA TRP A 305 -15.50 0.17 -6.48
C TRP A 305 -17.01 0.03 -6.71
N SER A 306 -17.83 0.09 -5.69
CA SER A 306 -19.29 -0.11 -5.82
C SER A 306 -20.05 1.17 -6.09
N SER A 307 -19.90 2.20 -5.25
CA SER A 307 -20.73 3.41 -5.31
C SER A 307 -20.15 4.48 -6.22
N TYR A 308 -18.81 4.48 -6.40
CA TYR A 308 -18.14 5.43 -7.30
C TYR A 308 -17.86 4.84 -8.68
N ASN A 309 -18.47 3.66 -8.96
CA ASN A 309 -18.67 3.14 -10.29
C ASN A 309 -17.39 2.72 -11.02
N TYR A 310 -16.45 2.11 -10.31
CA TYR A 310 -15.38 1.32 -10.89
C TYR A 310 -15.81 -0.14 -10.98
N SER A 311 -15.32 -0.83 -12.00
CA SER A 311 -15.63 -2.24 -12.24
C SER A 311 -14.46 -2.94 -12.91
N PRO A 312 -14.43 -4.29 -12.94
CA PRO A 312 -13.48 -5.00 -13.79
C PRO A 312 -13.69 -4.59 -15.26
N SER A 313 -12.58 -4.31 -15.94
CA SER A 313 -12.61 -3.92 -17.36
C SER A 313 -13.10 -5.08 -18.25
N PRO A 314 -13.63 -4.82 -19.46
CA PRO A 314 -13.94 -5.86 -20.43
C PRO A 314 -12.74 -6.78 -20.73
N LYS A 315 -11.51 -6.21 -20.77
CA LYS A 315 -10.28 -6.99 -20.93
C LYS A 315 -10.09 -8.00 -19.80
N LEU A 316 -10.20 -7.55 -18.55
CA LEU A 316 -10.08 -8.44 -17.40
C LEU A 316 -11.17 -9.51 -17.40
N GLN A 317 -12.42 -9.13 -17.66
CA GLN A 317 -13.54 -10.08 -17.70
C GLN A 317 -13.32 -11.17 -18.75
N ALA A 318 -12.74 -10.84 -19.90
CA ALA A 318 -12.44 -11.79 -20.97
C ALA A 318 -11.33 -12.79 -20.64
N LEU A 319 -10.52 -12.53 -19.59
CA LEU A 319 -9.47 -13.46 -19.15
C LEU A 319 -10.03 -14.67 -18.37
N TYR A 320 -11.22 -14.55 -17.77
CA TYR A 320 -11.79 -15.63 -16.98
C TYR A 320 -12.47 -16.67 -17.87
N GLY A 321 -12.16 -17.93 -17.63
CA GLY A 321 -12.89 -19.06 -18.23
C GLY A 321 -14.27 -19.24 -17.59
N GLU A 322 -15.13 -20.01 -18.26
CA GLU A 322 -16.52 -20.27 -17.80
C GLU A 322 -16.55 -20.94 -16.42
N ASN A 323 -15.55 -21.79 -16.13
CA ASN A 323 -15.47 -22.57 -14.89
C ASN A 323 -14.47 -22.00 -13.87
N ASP A 324 -14.17 -20.68 -13.98
CA ASP A 324 -13.27 -19.99 -13.07
C ASP A 324 -14.02 -19.50 -11.82
N CYS A 325 -13.67 -20.03 -10.65
CA CYS A 325 -14.37 -19.74 -9.40
C CYS A 325 -14.23 -18.28 -8.94
N ARG A 326 -13.26 -17.54 -9.46
CA ARG A 326 -13.05 -16.11 -9.11
C ARG A 326 -14.19 -15.22 -9.60
N THR A 327 -14.88 -15.59 -10.67
CA THR A 327 -16.07 -14.88 -11.16
C THR A 327 -17.23 -14.94 -10.17
N SER A 328 -17.22 -15.90 -9.25
CA SER A 328 -18.25 -16.06 -8.23
C SER A 328 -18.39 -14.89 -7.27
N ILE A 329 -17.35 -14.08 -7.12
CA ILE A 329 -17.38 -12.84 -6.30
C ILE A 329 -17.80 -11.62 -7.12
N PHE A 330 -18.02 -11.73 -8.43
CA PHE A 330 -18.48 -10.62 -9.25
C PHE A 330 -19.99 -10.46 -9.13
N ALA A 331 -20.41 -9.33 -8.56
CA ALA A 331 -21.81 -8.99 -8.42
C ALA A 331 -22.09 -7.66 -9.13
N TRP A 332 -23.23 -7.59 -9.80
CA TRP A 332 -23.67 -6.43 -10.58
C TRP A 332 -25.01 -5.91 -10.07
N ASP A 333 -25.20 -4.60 -10.10
CA ASP A 333 -26.50 -4.01 -9.82
C ASP A 333 -27.52 -4.37 -10.91
N SER A 334 -28.78 -4.49 -10.55
CA SER A 334 -29.87 -4.80 -11.50
C SER A 334 -30.06 -3.72 -12.58
N LYS A 335 -29.52 -2.52 -12.38
CA LYS A 335 -29.54 -1.42 -13.35
C LYS A 335 -28.27 -1.36 -14.21
N SER A 336 -27.34 -2.29 -13.99
CA SER A 336 -26.10 -2.37 -14.78
C SER A 336 -26.40 -2.68 -16.25
N THR A 337 -25.74 -1.98 -17.14
CA THR A 337 -25.73 -2.29 -18.58
C THR A 337 -24.28 -2.38 -19.07
N PRO A 338 -24.02 -2.96 -20.26
CA PRO A 338 -22.66 -2.98 -20.82
C PRO A 338 -22.01 -1.60 -20.92
N GLU A 339 -22.80 -0.55 -21.25
CA GLU A 339 -22.34 0.83 -21.40
C GLU A 339 -22.19 1.55 -20.06
N VAL A 340 -22.96 1.15 -19.05
CA VAL A 340 -22.93 1.74 -17.69
C VAL A 340 -22.90 0.61 -16.67
N PRO A 341 -21.78 -0.11 -16.53
CA PRO A 341 -21.65 -1.15 -15.54
C PRO A 341 -21.67 -0.58 -14.13
N ILE A 342 -22.39 -1.22 -13.24
CA ILE A 342 -22.46 -0.90 -11.82
C ILE A 342 -22.06 -2.16 -11.04
N PHE A 343 -20.80 -2.20 -10.65
CA PHE A 343 -20.19 -3.34 -9.97
C PHE A 343 -20.43 -3.24 -8.46
N LYS A 344 -20.77 -4.35 -7.83
CA LYS A 344 -21.00 -4.45 -6.38
C LYS A 344 -20.23 -5.56 -5.70
N GLY A 345 -19.43 -6.26 -6.47
CA GLY A 345 -18.71 -7.43 -6.01
C GLY A 345 -17.21 -7.25 -5.94
N GLY A 346 -16.54 -8.37 -5.91
CA GLY A 346 -15.09 -8.46 -5.82
C GLY A 346 -14.61 -8.62 -4.39
N LYS A 347 -13.32 -8.49 -4.22
CA LYS A 347 -12.65 -8.70 -2.93
C LYS A 347 -13.05 -7.70 -1.85
N PHE A 348 -13.54 -6.54 -2.24
CA PHE A 348 -14.03 -5.52 -1.33
C PHE A 348 -15.51 -5.70 -0.95
N SER A 349 -16.16 -6.75 -1.42
CA SER A 349 -17.54 -7.06 -1.05
C SER A 349 -17.56 -7.84 0.23
N HIS A 350 -18.18 -7.28 1.25
CA HIS A 350 -18.52 -8.06 2.44
C HIS A 350 -19.87 -8.76 2.21
N PHE A 351 -19.85 -9.97 1.64
CA PHE A 351 -21.07 -10.67 1.21
C PHE A 351 -22.06 -10.91 2.33
N SER A 352 -21.61 -11.10 3.57
CA SER A 352 -22.50 -11.31 4.70
C SER A 352 -23.24 -10.05 5.15
N SER A 353 -22.63 -8.86 5.06
CA SER A 353 -23.24 -7.58 5.44
C SER A 353 -23.92 -6.88 4.26
N GLY A 354 -23.43 -7.09 3.05
CA GLY A 354 -23.84 -6.35 1.86
C GLY A 354 -23.49 -4.85 1.90
N ASN A 355 -22.72 -4.41 2.88
CA ASN A 355 -22.32 -3.00 3.00
C ASN A 355 -20.90 -2.80 2.43
N PRO A 356 -20.73 -2.05 1.33
CA PRO A 356 -19.44 -1.84 0.70
C PRO A 356 -18.43 -1.09 1.59
N ALA A 357 -18.89 -0.37 2.62
CA ALA A 357 -18.01 0.31 3.55
C ALA A 357 -17.18 -0.65 4.42
N TYR A 358 -17.59 -1.91 4.54
CA TYR A 358 -16.92 -2.94 5.37
C TYR A 358 -15.97 -3.82 4.57
N ALA A 359 -15.27 -3.22 3.62
CA ALA A 359 -14.38 -3.93 2.71
C ALA A 359 -12.96 -4.03 3.29
N THR A 360 -12.51 -5.25 3.59
CA THR A 360 -11.14 -5.53 4.01
C THR A 360 -10.18 -5.41 2.84
N ASN A 361 -9.06 -4.71 3.04
CA ASN A 361 -7.98 -4.60 2.06
C ASN A 361 -6.94 -5.70 2.33
N TYR A 362 -6.78 -6.60 1.37
CA TYR A 362 -5.82 -7.71 1.42
C TYR A 362 -4.47 -7.24 0.86
N ILE A 363 -3.42 -7.27 1.68
CA ILE A 363 -2.13 -6.65 1.35
C ILE A 363 -1.08 -7.67 0.94
N VAL A 364 -1.01 -8.80 1.65
CA VAL A 364 -0.08 -9.89 1.35
C VAL A 364 -0.84 -11.21 1.37
N ASN A 365 -0.83 -11.92 0.26
CA ASN A 365 -1.66 -13.11 0.07
C ASN A 365 -0.85 -14.26 -0.54
N ALA A 366 -1.22 -15.49 -0.19
CA ALA A 366 -0.56 -16.70 -0.66
C ALA A 366 -0.57 -16.88 -2.19
N PRO A 367 -1.66 -16.55 -2.92
CA PRO A 367 -1.65 -16.64 -4.37
C PRO A 367 -0.53 -15.83 -5.04
N GLU A 368 -0.24 -14.62 -4.54
CA GLU A 368 0.87 -13.82 -5.04
C GLU A 368 2.20 -14.54 -4.86
N MET A 369 2.42 -15.21 -3.73
CA MET A 369 3.65 -15.96 -3.47
C MET A 369 3.86 -17.10 -4.48
N PHE A 370 2.81 -17.86 -4.80
CA PHE A 370 2.88 -18.89 -5.84
C PHE A 370 3.18 -18.30 -7.22
N LEU A 371 2.63 -17.14 -7.54
CA LEU A 371 2.87 -16.42 -8.81
C LEU A 371 4.28 -15.84 -8.88
N ILE A 372 4.84 -15.34 -7.76
CA ILE A 372 6.24 -14.94 -7.67
C ILE A 372 7.17 -16.14 -7.89
N ILE A 373 6.90 -17.27 -7.25
CA ILE A 373 7.68 -18.51 -7.45
C ILE A 373 7.61 -18.96 -8.91
N ALA A 374 6.43 -18.89 -9.53
CA ALA A 374 6.25 -19.28 -10.93
C ALA A 374 7.07 -18.39 -11.87
N GLU A 375 6.98 -17.08 -11.75
CA GLU A 375 7.73 -16.14 -12.57
C GLU A 375 9.24 -16.25 -12.34
N ALA A 376 9.67 -16.28 -11.06
CA ALA A 376 11.07 -16.35 -10.71
C ALA A 376 11.75 -17.62 -11.26
N ASN A 377 11.06 -18.75 -11.29
CA ASN A 377 11.57 -19.98 -11.92
C ASN A 377 11.83 -19.86 -13.42
N LEU A 378 11.23 -18.90 -14.11
CA LEU A 378 11.49 -18.67 -15.55
C LEU A 378 12.76 -17.84 -15.79
N TYR A 379 13.19 -17.05 -14.82
CA TYR A 379 14.30 -16.11 -14.97
C TYR A 379 15.51 -16.43 -14.11
N SER A 380 15.33 -17.15 -13.00
CA SER A 380 16.43 -17.62 -12.16
C SER A 380 17.30 -18.65 -12.90
N PRO A 381 18.63 -18.57 -12.78
CA PRO A 381 19.52 -19.62 -13.28
C PRO A 381 19.30 -20.99 -12.60
N ASN A 382 18.70 -20.98 -11.39
CA ASN A 382 18.37 -22.19 -10.63
C ASN A 382 16.93 -22.68 -10.87
N GLY A 383 16.15 -21.95 -11.68
CA GLY A 383 14.75 -22.24 -11.96
C GLY A 383 14.57 -23.23 -13.11
N THR A 384 13.36 -23.76 -13.21
CA THR A 384 12.97 -24.65 -14.32
C THR A 384 11.51 -24.36 -14.74
N ILE A 385 11.19 -24.59 -16.02
CA ILE A 385 9.82 -24.49 -16.53
C ILE A 385 8.87 -25.42 -15.74
N ASN A 386 9.30 -26.62 -15.39
CA ASN A 386 8.48 -27.56 -14.62
C ASN A 386 8.14 -27.02 -13.23
N ASN A 387 9.08 -26.41 -12.53
CA ASN A 387 8.82 -25.79 -11.22
C ASN A 387 7.95 -24.56 -11.35
N ALA A 388 8.13 -23.74 -12.39
CA ALA A 388 7.24 -22.64 -12.72
C ALA A 388 5.80 -23.11 -12.93
N GLN A 389 5.61 -24.17 -13.74
CA GLN A 389 4.28 -24.77 -13.97
C GLN A 389 3.65 -25.33 -12.69
N LYS A 390 4.42 -25.99 -11.81
CA LYS A 390 3.90 -26.51 -10.54
C LYS A 390 3.38 -25.39 -9.63
N ALA A 391 4.14 -24.31 -9.47
CA ALA A 391 3.72 -23.17 -8.67
C ALA A 391 2.49 -22.49 -9.30
N LEU A 392 2.52 -22.23 -10.60
CA LEU A 392 1.43 -21.62 -11.34
C LEU A 392 0.15 -22.46 -11.26
N LEU A 393 0.25 -23.78 -11.36
CA LEU A 393 -0.90 -24.71 -11.31
C LEU A 393 -1.70 -24.51 -10.00
N THR A 394 -1.02 -24.23 -8.89
CA THR A 394 -1.70 -24.00 -7.60
C THR A 394 -2.70 -22.85 -7.71
N VAL A 395 -2.37 -21.78 -8.43
CA VAL A 395 -3.29 -20.67 -8.67
C VAL A 395 -4.25 -20.94 -9.82
N ALA A 396 -3.75 -21.45 -10.94
CA ALA A 396 -4.54 -21.66 -12.16
C ALA A 396 -5.72 -22.62 -11.97
N LYS A 397 -5.67 -23.53 -10.99
CA LYS A 397 -6.78 -24.40 -10.59
C LYS A 397 -8.03 -23.67 -10.07
N ARG A 398 -7.96 -22.33 -9.88
CA ARG A 398 -9.17 -21.52 -9.69
C ARG A 398 -10.14 -21.70 -10.87
N ASN A 399 -9.62 -21.90 -12.08
CA ASN A 399 -10.38 -22.43 -13.20
C ASN A 399 -10.33 -23.97 -13.17
N SER A 400 -11.46 -24.62 -12.95
CA SER A 400 -11.55 -26.07 -12.83
C SER A 400 -11.28 -26.83 -14.13
N ASP A 401 -11.16 -26.13 -15.27
CA ASP A 401 -10.73 -26.72 -16.54
C ASP A 401 -9.22 -27.01 -16.56
N ILE A 402 -8.45 -26.41 -15.63
CA ILE A 402 -7.01 -26.58 -15.47
C ILE A 402 -6.76 -27.53 -14.30
N THR A 403 -6.35 -28.77 -14.60
CA THR A 403 -6.22 -29.84 -13.60
C THR A 403 -4.80 -30.30 -13.36
N SER A 404 -3.94 -30.11 -14.37
CA SER A 404 -2.57 -30.62 -14.39
C SER A 404 -1.59 -29.63 -15.05
N ILE A 405 -0.30 -29.87 -14.88
CA ILE A 405 0.74 -29.07 -15.58
C ILE A 405 0.66 -29.25 -17.09
N GLY A 406 0.05 -30.33 -17.58
CA GLY A 406 -0.14 -30.57 -19.01
C GLY A 406 -1.14 -29.59 -19.67
N ASP A 407 -1.97 -28.95 -18.87
CA ASP A 407 -2.95 -27.94 -19.32
C ASP A 407 -2.32 -26.53 -19.40
N LEU A 408 -1.08 -26.38 -18.94
CA LEU A 408 -0.34 -25.12 -18.93
C LEU A 408 0.65 -25.04 -20.11
N PRO A 409 0.99 -23.84 -20.60
CA PRO A 409 2.00 -23.66 -21.62
C PRO A 409 3.34 -24.27 -21.22
N SER A 410 4.07 -24.82 -22.20
CA SER A 410 5.34 -25.53 -22.00
C SER A 410 6.59 -24.77 -22.44
N THR A 411 6.44 -23.61 -23.11
CA THR A 411 7.56 -22.72 -23.44
C THR A 411 7.64 -21.54 -22.46
N LYS A 412 8.83 -21.02 -22.27
CA LYS A 412 9.08 -19.90 -21.35
C LYS A 412 8.19 -18.68 -21.71
N GLU A 413 8.14 -18.32 -22.98
CA GLU A 413 7.44 -17.14 -23.48
C GLU A 413 5.92 -17.26 -23.26
N ASN A 414 5.35 -18.40 -23.63
CA ASN A 414 3.91 -18.64 -23.49
C ASN A 414 3.52 -18.80 -22.01
N LEU A 415 4.39 -19.42 -21.21
CA LEU A 415 4.15 -19.59 -19.79
C LEU A 415 4.22 -18.22 -19.07
N MET A 416 5.16 -17.36 -19.45
CA MET A 416 5.21 -15.98 -18.92
C MET A 416 3.96 -15.17 -19.30
N SER A 417 3.50 -15.29 -20.54
CA SER A 417 2.22 -14.66 -20.95
C SER A 417 1.06 -15.14 -20.08
N PHE A 418 0.98 -16.44 -19.84
CA PHE A 418 -0.05 -17.01 -18.96
C PHE A 418 0.07 -16.51 -17.52
N ILE A 419 1.29 -16.41 -16.97
CA ILE A 419 1.54 -15.85 -15.63
C ILE A 419 1.07 -14.39 -15.54
N LYS A 420 1.32 -13.57 -16.55
CA LYS A 420 0.84 -12.18 -16.60
C LYS A 420 -0.68 -12.08 -16.54
N ASP A 421 -1.36 -12.95 -17.27
CA ASP A 421 -2.83 -13.05 -17.26
C ASP A 421 -3.34 -13.63 -15.94
N GLU A 422 -2.62 -14.61 -15.35
CA GLU A 422 -3.00 -15.18 -14.06
C GLU A 422 -2.82 -14.19 -12.92
N ARG A 423 -1.77 -13.37 -12.95
CA ARG A 423 -1.60 -12.25 -12.02
C ARG A 423 -2.74 -11.23 -12.15
N ALA A 424 -3.17 -10.92 -13.37
CA ALA A 424 -4.31 -10.04 -13.62
C ALA A 424 -5.61 -10.61 -13.02
N ARG A 425 -5.89 -11.91 -13.24
CA ARG A 425 -7.08 -12.59 -12.71
C ARG A 425 -7.08 -12.66 -11.19
N GLU A 426 -5.95 -13.07 -10.61
CA GLU A 426 -5.85 -13.36 -9.18
C GLU A 426 -5.69 -12.11 -8.32
N LEU A 427 -4.85 -11.16 -8.75
CA LEU A 427 -4.46 -10.01 -7.94
C LEU A 427 -5.32 -8.76 -8.18
N PHE A 428 -6.39 -8.88 -8.95
CA PHE A 428 -7.37 -7.80 -9.12
C PHE A 428 -7.88 -7.30 -7.77
N GLN A 429 -7.93 -5.98 -7.58
CA GLN A 429 -8.27 -5.29 -6.34
C GLN A 429 -7.25 -5.47 -5.18
N GLU A 430 -6.00 -5.84 -5.49
CA GLU A 430 -4.89 -5.87 -4.52
C GLU A 430 -3.88 -4.73 -4.74
N GLY A 431 -4.09 -3.87 -5.75
CA GLY A 431 -3.27 -2.69 -6.02
C GLY A 431 -1.89 -3.00 -6.58
N LEU A 432 -1.72 -4.11 -7.29
CA LEU A 432 -0.41 -4.56 -7.76
C LEU A 432 -0.19 -4.40 -9.28
N ARG A 433 -1.27 -4.23 -10.05
CA ARG A 433 -1.21 -4.27 -11.52
C ARG A 433 -0.34 -3.18 -12.14
N LEU A 434 -0.39 -1.96 -11.63
CA LEU A 434 0.41 -0.86 -12.14
C LEU A 434 1.91 -1.19 -12.10
N TYR A 435 2.37 -1.76 -10.99
CA TYR A 435 3.78 -2.12 -10.79
C TYR A 435 4.18 -3.29 -11.67
N ASP A 436 3.30 -4.26 -11.90
CA ASP A 436 3.50 -5.35 -12.84
C ASP A 436 3.65 -4.85 -14.28
N LEU A 437 2.76 -4.00 -14.75
CA LEU A 437 2.82 -3.41 -16.10
C LEU A 437 4.12 -2.60 -16.28
N ARG A 438 4.52 -1.82 -15.27
CA ARG A 438 5.72 -0.99 -15.32
C ARG A 438 6.99 -1.84 -15.42
N ARG A 439 7.15 -2.87 -14.56
CA ARG A 439 8.35 -3.72 -14.55
C ARG A 439 8.48 -4.61 -15.79
N TRP A 440 7.35 -4.98 -16.43
CA TRP A 440 7.35 -5.76 -17.66
C TRP A 440 7.51 -4.91 -18.93
N ASP A 441 7.55 -3.58 -18.79
CA ASP A 441 7.58 -2.64 -19.92
C ASP A 441 6.38 -2.79 -20.87
N GLU A 442 5.21 -3.06 -20.31
CA GLU A 442 4.00 -3.27 -21.09
C GLU A 442 3.49 -1.97 -21.72
N MET A 443 2.97 -2.10 -22.92
CA MET A 443 2.22 -1.02 -23.55
C MET A 443 0.81 -0.99 -22.96
N ALA A 444 0.37 0.20 -22.57
CA ALA A 444 -0.98 0.43 -22.09
C ALA A 444 -1.80 1.21 -23.11
N GLU A 445 -3.08 0.89 -23.16
CA GLU A 445 -4.05 1.60 -23.98
C GLU A 445 -5.42 1.64 -23.30
N VAL A 446 -6.15 2.71 -23.52
CA VAL A 446 -7.58 2.82 -23.27
C VAL A 446 -8.24 3.26 -24.56
N ASN A 447 -9.13 2.46 -25.08
CA ASN A 447 -9.86 2.74 -26.30
C ASN A 447 -11.38 2.79 -26.06
N ALA A 448 -12.13 3.25 -27.07
CA ALA A 448 -13.58 3.41 -26.95
C ALA A 448 -14.34 2.09 -26.67
N THR A 449 -13.77 0.93 -27.01
CA THR A 449 -14.37 -0.38 -26.70
C THR A 449 -14.20 -0.71 -25.23
N GLN A 450 -13.06 -0.37 -24.65
CA GLN A 450 -12.75 -0.63 -23.23
C GLN A 450 -13.38 0.42 -22.30
N ALA A 451 -13.61 1.63 -22.81
CA ALA A 451 -14.13 2.76 -22.04
C ALA A 451 -15.11 3.62 -22.86
N PRO A 452 -16.28 3.09 -23.26
CA PRO A 452 -17.17 3.71 -24.23
C PRO A 452 -17.76 5.07 -23.80
N ASN A 453 -17.78 5.35 -22.51
CA ASN A 453 -18.39 6.56 -21.94
C ASN A 453 -17.39 7.65 -21.57
N ILE A 454 -16.10 7.46 -21.84
CA ILE A 454 -15.07 8.46 -21.60
C ILE A 454 -14.46 8.93 -22.92
N SER A 455 -14.26 10.22 -23.04
CA SER A 455 -13.60 10.83 -24.21
C SER A 455 -12.07 10.72 -24.17
N PHE A 456 -11.53 10.20 -23.07
CA PHE A 456 -10.10 10.01 -22.89
C PHE A 456 -9.66 8.67 -23.49
N VAL A 457 -8.97 8.74 -24.59
CA VAL A 457 -8.43 7.58 -25.30
C VAL A 457 -6.94 7.80 -25.51
N TYR A 458 -6.13 6.80 -25.23
CA TYR A 458 -4.71 6.78 -25.57
C TYR A 458 -4.31 5.39 -26.07
N THR A 459 -3.31 5.35 -26.93
CA THR A 459 -2.75 4.13 -27.50
C THR A 459 -1.23 4.19 -27.45
N ASN A 460 -0.60 3.01 -27.45
CA ASN A 460 0.87 2.90 -27.47
C ASN A 460 1.58 3.66 -26.34
N TYR A 461 0.93 3.77 -25.19
CA TYR A 461 1.53 4.39 -24.03
C TYR A 461 2.42 3.40 -23.27
N LYS A 462 3.69 3.78 -23.10
CA LYS A 462 4.67 3.00 -22.35
C LYS A 462 4.54 3.30 -20.87
N ILE A 463 3.75 2.48 -20.15
CA ILE A 463 3.39 2.74 -18.75
C ILE A 463 4.59 2.66 -17.80
N SER A 464 5.70 2.02 -18.20
CA SER A 464 6.95 2.03 -17.46
C SER A 464 7.56 3.42 -17.26
N ASN A 465 7.23 4.37 -18.18
CA ASN A 465 7.67 5.75 -18.06
C ASN A 465 6.90 6.56 -17.01
N LEU A 466 5.73 6.09 -16.57
CA LEU A 466 4.87 6.81 -15.62
C LEU A 466 5.60 7.09 -14.31
N VAL A 467 5.66 8.37 -13.94
CA VAL A 467 6.13 8.83 -12.63
C VAL A 467 5.12 9.84 -12.09
N PHE A 468 4.56 9.60 -10.93
CA PHE A 468 3.66 10.55 -10.29
C PHE A 468 4.43 11.74 -9.71
N PRO A 469 3.85 12.96 -9.72
CA PRO A 469 4.50 14.12 -9.13
C PRO A 469 4.60 13.99 -7.61
N ILE A 470 5.70 14.51 -7.06
CA ILE A 470 5.76 14.79 -5.63
C ILE A 470 4.78 15.93 -5.33
N PRO A 471 3.97 15.85 -4.26
CA PRO A 471 3.01 16.91 -3.94
C PRO A 471 3.68 18.28 -3.83
N SER A 472 3.09 19.28 -4.49
CA SER A 472 3.62 20.66 -4.45
C SER A 472 3.61 21.25 -3.03
N ALA A 473 2.71 20.77 -2.17
CA ALA A 473 2.70 21.12 -0.75
C ALA A 473 4.03 20.75 -0.07
N GLU A 474 4.64 19.61 -0.44
CA GLU A 474 5.94 19.19 0.08
C GLU A 474 7.10 19.97 -0.56
N VAL A 475 7.11 20.06 -1.90
CA VAL A 475 8.18 20.74 -2.66
C VAL A 475 8.31 22.20 -2.24
N ASN A 476 7.20 22.89 -2.00
CA ASN A 476 7.14 24.31 -1.68
C ASN A 476 7.50 24.64 -0.22
N THR A 477 7.69 23.64 0.65
CA THR A 477 8.14 23.85 2.04
C THR A 477 9.53 24.49 2.12
N GLY A 478 10.37 24.27 1.11
CA GLY A 478 11.75 24.73 1.10
C GLY A 478 12.72 23.86 1.93
N TYR A 479 12.27 22.71 2.42
CA TYR A 479 13.10 21.78 3.21
C TYR A 479 13.89 20.78 2.36
N GLY A 480 13.96 20.98 1.04
CA GLY A 480 14.92 20.32 0.17
C GLY A 480 14.37 19.16 -0.67
N VAL A 481 13.08 18.84 -0.56
CA VAL A 481 12.47 17.82 -1.41
C VAL A 481 12.27 18.36 -2.83
N ALA A 482 12.95 17.74 -3.79
CA ALA A 482 12.85 18.11 -5.21
C ALA A 482 11.71 17.36 -5.90
N GLN A 483 11.08 18.03 -6.86
CA GLN A 483 10.06 17.42 -7.74
C GLN A 483 10.69 16.34 -8.64
N ASN A 484 9.86 15.42 -9.11
CA ASN A 484 10.21 14.56 -10.24
C ASN A 484 10.30 15.39 -11.52
N GLU A 485 11.49 15.50 -12.09
CA GLU A 485 11.69 16.26 -13.31
C GLU A 485 10.85 15.70 -14.46
N ASN A 486 10.23 16.60 -15.22
CA ASN A 486 9.43 16.26 -16.40
C ASN A 486 8.29 15.25 -16.15
N TRP A 487 7.81 15.07 -14.92
CA TRP A 487 6.75 14.11 -14.59
C TRP A 487 5.52 14.27 -15.50
N SER A 488 5.12 15.50 -15.83
CA SER A 488 3.94 15.75 -16.68
C SER A 488 4.11 15.23 -18.11
N SER A 489 5.33 15.12 -18.61
CA SER A 489 5.63 14.55 -19.92
C SER A 489 5.60 13.01 -19.92
N THR A 490 5.59 12.39 -18.74
CA THR A 490 5.49 10.94 -18.60
C THR A 490 4.04 10.44 -18.65
N LEU A 491 3.05 11.34 -18.57
CA LEU A 491 1.64 10.99 -18.65
C LEU A 491 1.23 10.66 -20.10
N PRO A 492 0.24 9.76 -20.30
CA PRO A 492 -0.28 9.47 -21.62
C PRO A 492 -0.85 10.74 -22.26
N GLN A 493 -0.49 10.97 -23.52
CA GLN A 493 -1.05 12.08 -24.28
C GLN A 493 -2.43 11.68 -24.80
N ARG A 494 -3.38 12.61 -24.71
CA ARG A 494 -4.72 12.42 -25.26
C ARG A 494 -4.64 12.44 -26.79
N ASN A 495 -5.30 11.48 -27.42
CA ASN A 495 -5.50 11.45 -28.87
C ASN A 495 -6.68 12.31 -29.26
#